data_8e8cc249b5a96af5fa0fff8794c93640
#
_entry.id   8e8cc249b5a96af5fa0fff8794c93640
#
_cell.length_a   1.000
_cell.length_b   1.000
_cell.length_c   1.000
_cell.angle_alpha   90.00
_cell.angle_beta   90.00
_cell.angle_gamma   90.00
#
_symmetry.space_group_name_H-M   'P 1'
#
loop_
_entity.id
_entity.type
_entity.pdbx_description
1 polymer ?
#
loop_
_entity_poly.entity_id
_entity_poly.type
_entity_poly.pdbx_seq_one_letter_code
_entity_poly.pdbx_strand_id
1 'polypeptide(L)'
;KAIQDEIDQLNTEIDRVAETTKFNEIYLLKGDDGEKTVNMNAHDAGLKGTLTDNGDGTATFTMKELNDGDTVSIGGKNYTIGSKEADAKALIEAPANGDPDKTFTIGDKTFKVKANGDVCDKDGNKLYVKTAGGATAAEAFDTSKELTTDSTFKNNANTDTANTAVTVANLKDYVKGGVKVSDGTTTMTVLTDAKDASGAAGADGVDDNDTSVITKQKAYELAGKELLAANQIGDTEGHASVTNGDGTGLAFNAGNGTFKINVGQAKVANTLSFSLHVGADADMTNKITVDIDTMNSANLGIKGLNVTDKNGSAATYAIDAISDAISKVSSQRSALGAVQNRLEH
;
A
#
# COMPACT_ATOMS: atom_id res chain seq x y z
N LYS A 1 -10.88 24.27 6.45
CA LYS A 1 -10.85 25.57 5.73
C LYS A 1 -9.97 26.59 6.47
N ALA A 2 -10.23 26.92 7.75
CA ALA A 2 -9.42 27.90 8.50
C ALA A 2 -7.92 27.54 8.55
N ILE A 3 -7.58 26.27 8.78
CA ILE A 3 -6.17 25.80 8.78
C ILE A 3 -5.54 25.96 7.39
N GLN A 4 -6.25 25.66 6.32
CA GLN A 4 -5.75 25.85 4.97
C GLN A 4 -5.50 27.33 4.66
N ASP A 5 -6.44 28.19 5.04
CA ASP A 5 -6.30 29.65 4.85
C ASP A 5 -5.06 30.19 5.59
N GLU A 6 -4.75 29.64 6.78
CA GLU A 6 -3.55 29.99 7.54
C GLU A 6 -2.26 29.49 6.87
N ILE A 7 -2.25 28.25 6.35
CA ILE A 7 -1.11 27.69 5.62
C ILE A 7 -0.82 28.53 4.37
N ASP A 8 -1.85 28.95 3.62
CA ASP A 8 -1.69 29.77 2.43
C ASP A 8 -1.12 31.15 2.77
N GLN A 9 -1.53 31.76 3.89
CA GLN A 9 -0.97 33.02 4.39
C GLN A 9 0.49 32.85 4.83
N LEU A 10 0.83 31.77 5.54
CA LEU A 10 2.19 31.49 5.97
C LEU A 10 3.12 31.26 4.77
N ASN A 11 2.69 30.53 3.74
CA ASN A 11 3.45 30.36 2.51
C ASN A 11 3.69 31.69 1.80
N THR A 12 2.68 32.55 1.72
CA THR A 12 2.80 33.91 1.18
C THR A 12 3.83 34.75 1.96
N GLU A 13 3.82 34.65 3.29
CA GLU A 13 4.77 35.36 4.14
C GLU A 13 6.21 34.84 3.97
N ILE A 14 6.39 33.51 3.83
CA ILE A 14 7.70 32.91 3.55
C ILE A 14 8.24 33.44 2.22
N ASP A 15 7.42 33.46 1.17
CA ASP A 15 7.81 34.00 -0.14
C ASP A 15 8.14 35.49 -0.05
N ARG A 16 7.35 36.27 0.70
CA ARG A 16 7.64 37.69 0.93
C ARG A 16 8.99 37.91 1.65
N VAL A 17 9.26 37.13 2.69
CA VAL A 17 10.55 37.21 3.41
C VAL A 17 11.70 36.83 2.48
N ALA A 18 11.55 35.77 1.69
CA ALA A 18 12.59 35.36 0.73
C ALA A 18 12.89 36.45 -0.31
N GLU A 19 11.87 37.14 -0.82
CA GLU A 19 12.02 38.17 -1.85
C GLU A 19 12.48 39.53 -1.31
N THR A 20 12.25 39.85 -0.03
CA THR A 20 12.51 41.19 0.52
C THR A 20 13.73 41.26 1.42
N THR A 21 14.25 40.12 1.90
CA THR A 21 15.44 40.11 2.76
C THR A 21 16.69 40.49 2.00
N LYS A 22 17.25 41.66 2.30
CA LYS A 22 18.46 42.16 1.64
C LYS A 22 19.47 42.75 2.63
N PHE A 23 20.71 42.72 2.24
CA PHE A 23 21.79 43.38 2.91
C PHE A 23 22.67 44.06 1.87
N ASN A 24 22.94 45.34 2.04
CA ASN A 24 23.76 46.13 1.14
C ASN A 24 23.37 45.97 -0.35
N GLU A 25 22.08 46.12 -0.64
CA GLU A 25 21.45 46.00 -1.97
C GLU A 25 21.43 44.56 -2.54
N ILE A 26 22.01 43.57 -1.86
CA ILE A 26 21.99 42.16 -2.28
C ILE A 26 20.82 41.44 -1.58
N TYR A 27 19.97 40.80 -2.37
CA TYR A 27 18.89 39.95 -1.85
C TYR A 27 19.49 38.59 -1.43
N LEU A 28 19.43 38.29 -0.14
CA LEU A 28 20.13 37.14 0.44
C LEU A 28 19.38 35.80 0.30
N LEU A 29 18.05 35.84 0.25
CA LEU A 29 17.21 34.65 0.30
C LEU A 29 16.41 34.40 -1.00
N LYS A 30 16.60 35.27 -1.99
CA LYS A 30 15.88 35.19 -3.27
C LYS A 30 16.57 34.24 -4.26
N GLY A 31 17.85 33.99 -4.09
CA GLY A 31 18.70 33.31 -5.06
C GLY A 31 19.36 34.29 -6.05
N ASP A 32 20.02 33.76 -7.06
CA ASP A 32 20.70 34.49 -8.12
C ASP A 32 19.91 34.35 -9.45
N ASP A 33 20.39 35.05 -10.48
CA ASP A 33 19.81 35.03 -11.83
C ASP A 33 19.83 33.62 -12.44
N GLY A 34 18.81 33.31 -13.22
CA GLY A 34 18.60 32.01 -13.83
C GLY A 34 17.80 31.05 -12.94
N GLU A 35 17.58 29.87 -13.44
CA GLU A 35 16.75 28.87 -12.77
C GLU A 35 17.46 27.50 -12.71
N LYS A 36 17.21 26.77 -11.65
CA LYS A 36 17.57 25.36 -11.48
C LYS A 36 16.35 24.54 -11.10
N THR A 37 16.34 23.26 -11.47
CA THR A 37 15.35 22.29 -11.02
C THR A 37 15.84 21.63 -9.73
N VAL A 38 15.00 21.57 -8.72
CA VAL A 38 15.25 20.86 -7.48
C VAL A 38 14.27 19.70 -7.34
N ASN A 39 14.77 18.56 -6.87
CA ASN A 39 13.96 17.39 -6.56
C ASN A 39 13.45 17.49 -5.11
N MET A 40 12.20 17.12 -4.92
CA MET A 40 11.64 16.90 -3.58
C MET A 40 12.17 15.57 -3.00
N ASN A 41 12.10 15.40 -1.69
CA ASN A 41 12.39 14.12 -1.08
C ASN A 41 11.25 13.13 -1.36
N ALA A 42 11.59 11.85 -1.47
CA ALA A 42 10.58 10.80 -1.56
C ALA A 42 9.96 10.49 -0.19
N HIS A 43 8.67 10.21 -0.17
CA HIS A 43 7.89 9.88 1.02
C HIS A 43 7.15 8.57 0.85
N ASP A 44 7.03 7.80 1.93
CA ASP A 44 6.40 6.48 1.97
C ASP A 44 4.88 6.50 2.25
N ALA A 45 4.30 7.69 2.37
CA ALA A 45 2.87 7.89 2.69
C ALA A 45 2.43 7.20 3.99
N GLY A 46 3.35 6.98 4.95
CA GLY A 46 3.08 6.26 6.19
C GLY A 46 2.82 4.76 6.01
N LEU A 47 3.10 4.21 4.85
CA LEU A 47 2.95 2.79 4.55
C LEU A 47 4.10 1.98 5.18
N LYS A 48 3.80 0.77 5.60
CA LYS A 48 4.82 -0.16 6.11
C LYS A 48 5.59 -0.78 4.93
N GLY A 49 6.90 -0.56 4.90
CA GLY A 49 7.76 -1.04 3.83
C GLY A 49 9.16 -0.45 3.90
N THR A 50 9.88 -0.52 2.81
CA THR A 50 11.21 0.03 2.65
C THR A 50 11.22 1.03 1.50
N LEU A 51 11.58 2.28 1.80
CA LEU A 51 11.79 3.35 0.82
C LEU A 51 13.29 3.50 0.57
N THR A 52 13.69 3.45 -0.70
CA THR A 52 15.08 3.63 -1.13
C THR A 52 15.14 4.77 -2.14
N ASP A 53 15.88 5.83 -1.83
CA ASP A 53 16.20 6.90 -2.77
C ASP A 53 17.29 6.39 -3.73
N ASN A 54 17.05 6.51 -5.03
CA ASN A 54 17.98 6.08 -6.07
C ASN A 54 19.01 7.17 -6.45
N GLY A 55 18.86 8.40 -5.92
CA GLY A 55 19.79 9.52 -6.13
C GLY A 55 19.66 10.22 -7.49
N ASP A 56 18.74 9.80 -8.34
CA ASP A 56 18.49 10.32 -9.70
C ASP A 56 17.16 11.06 -9.85
N GLY A 57 16.51 11.41 -8.75
CA GLY A 57 15.14 11.96 -8.73
C GLY A 57 14.07 10.88 -8.78
N THR A 58 14.47 9.63 -8.58
CA THR A 58 13.54 8.50 -8.41
C THR A 58 13.77 7.81 -7.07
N ALA A 59 12.73 7.11 -6.60
CA ALA A 59 12.81 6.23 -5.44
C ALA A 59 12.07 4.93 -5.70
N THR A 60 12.44 3.89 -4.98
CA THR A 60 11.77 2.61 -4.97
C THR A 60 11.15 2.38 -3.61
N PHE A 61 9.85 2.09 -3.56
CA PHE A 61 9.18 1.66 -2.35
C PHE A 61 8.75 0.21 -2.48
N THR A 62 9.14 -0.63 -1.54
CA THR A 62 8.69 -2.02 -1.43
C THR A 62 7.85 -2.15 -0.18
N MET A 63 6.56 -2.38 -0.37
CA MET A 63 5.60 -2.56 0.71
C MET A 63 5.90 -3.85 1.46
N LYS A 64 5.67 -3.87 2.78
CA LYS A 64 5.72 -5.11 3.54
C LYS A 64 4.75 -6.12 2.93
N GLU A 65 5.19 -7.36 2.80
CA GLU A 65 4.35 -8.45 2.29
C GLU A 65 3.02 -8.53 3.04
N LEU A 66 1.94 -8.65 2.28
CA LEU A 66 0.58 -8.77 2.79
C LEU A 66 0.10 -10.21 2.64
N ASN A 67 -0.34 -10.79 3.75
CA ASN A 67 -0.95 -12.10 3.79
C ASN A 67 -2.45 -11.99 4.09
N ASP A 68 -3.19 -13.02 3.76
CA ASP A 68 -4.62 -13.10 4.07
C ASP A 68 -4.84 -12.98 5.59
N GLY A 69 -5.84 -12.18 5.98
CA GLY A 69 -6.11 -11.85 7.37
C GLY A 69 -5.26 -10.72 7.97
N ASP A 70 -4.22 -10.25 7.28
CA ASP A 70 -3.43 -9.10 7.73
C ASP A 70 -4.28 -7.82 7.73
N THR A 71 -4.00 -6.95 8.68
CA THR A 71 -4.56 -5.59 8.71
C THR A 71 -3.51 -4.60 8.23
N VAL A 72 -3.87 -3.77 7.26
CA VAL A 72 -3.03 -2.72 6.70
C VAL A 72 -3.72 -1.36 6.77
N SER A 73 -2.98 -0.32 7.15
CA SER A 73 -3.46 1.06 7.12
C SER A 73 -2.99 1.74 5.84
N ILE A 74 -3.93 2.27 5.06
CA ILE A 74 -3.67 2.97 3.81
C ILE A 74 -4.53 4.23 3.78
N GLY A 75 -3.91 5.40 3.63
CA GLY A 75 -4.63 6.68 3.61
C GLY A 75 -5.47 6.93 4.86
N GLY A 76 -5.00 6.51 6.03
CA GLY A 76 -5.72 6.67 7.31
C GLY A 76 -6.90 5.70 7.52
N LYS A 77 -7.15 4.78 6.60
CA LYS A 77 -8.17 3.74 6.73
C LYS A 77 -7.52 2.37 6.93
N ASN A 78 -8.05 1.58 7.86
CA ASN A 78 -7.61 0.21 8.09
C ASN A 78 -8.40 -0.76 7.20
N TYR A 79 -7.66 -1.65 6.55
CA TYR A 79 -8.20 -2.72 5.72
C TYR A 79 -7.74 -4.07 6.20
N THR A 80 -8.59 -5.08 6.06
CA THR A 80 -8.24 -6.48 6.25
C THR A 80 -8.04 -7.12 4.87
N ILE A 81 -6.94 -7.86 4.71
CA ILE A 81 -6.66 -8.55 3.45
C ILE A 81 -7.47 -9.84 3.39
N GLY A 82 -8.25 -9.98 2.32
CA GLY A 82 -9.02 -11.17 2.02
C GLY A 82 -8.60 -11.80 0.70
N SER A 83 -9.10 -13.01 0.44
CA SER A 83 -8.71 -13.83 -0.70
C SER A 83 -9.84 -13.99 -1.71
N LYS A 84 -9.45 -14.21 -2.96
CA LYS A 84 -10.40 -14.61 -4.01
C LYS A 84 -10.88 -16.04 -3.75
N GLU A 85 -12.11 -16.33 -4.17
CA GLU A 85 -12.70 -17.68 -4.06
C GLU A 85 -11.82 -18.75 -4.72
N ALA A 86 -11.20 -18.43 -5.88
CA ALA A 86 -10.33 -19.34 -6.58
C ALA A 86 -9.07 -19.71 -5.77
N ASP A 87 -8.47 -18.74 -5.06
CA ASP A 87 -7.27 -18.97 -4.26
C ASP A 87 -7.60 -19.82 -3.02
N ALA A 88 -8.73 -19.54 -2.37
CA ALA A 88 -9.20 -20.33 -1.25
C ALA A 88 -9.59 -21.76 -1.65
N LYS A 89 -10.15 -21.97 -2.85
CA LYS A 89 -10.41 -23.29 -3.40
C LYS A 89 -9.11 -24.05 -3.72
N ALA A 90 -8.08 -23.35 -4.16
CA ALA A 90 -6.77 -23.95 -4.44
C ALA A 90 -6.08 -24.47 -3.16
N LEU A 91 -6.34 -23.87 -2.00
CA LEU A 91 -5.83 -24.36 -0.72
C LEU A 91 -6.30 -25.79 -0.39
N ILE A 92 -7.52 -26.17 -0.87
CA ILE A 92 -8.13 -27.45 -0.57
C ILE A 92 -7.62 -28.52 -1.55
N GLU A 93 -6.56 -29.23 -1.14
CA GLU A 93 -5.93 -30.29 -1.91
C GLU A 93 -5.66 -31.52 -1.04
N ALA A 94 -5.83 -32.71 -1.62
CA ALA A 94 -5.43 -33.95 -0.95
C ALA A 94 -3.93 -33.94 -0.67
N PRO A 95 -3.47 -34.47 0.48
CA PRO A 95 -2.06 -34.67 0.74
C PRO A 95 -1.47 -35.63 -0.31
N ALA A 96 -0.16 -35.49 -0.57
CA ALA A 96 0.53 -36.41 -1.45
C ALA A 96 0.55 -37.82 -0.85
N ASN A 97 0.74 -38.85 -1.71
CA ASN A 97 0.77 -40.23 -1.24
C ASN A 97 1.95 -40.45 -0.28
N GLY A 98 1.63 -40.85 0.94
CA GLY A 98 2.60 -41.02 2.03
C GLY A 98 2.69 -39.85 3.00
N ASP A 99 2.05 -38.71 2.70
CA ASP A 99 1.96 -37.58 3.61
C ASP A 99 0.88 -37.81 4.69
N PRO A 100 0.97 -37.11 5.83
CA PRO A 100 -0.07 -37.09 6.85
C PRO A 100 -1.40 -36.55 6.31
N ASP A 101 -2.50 -37.00 6.91
CA ASP A 101 -3.83 -36.46 6.63
C ASP A 101 -3.85 -34.96 6.84
N LYS A 102 -4.51 -34.22 5.93
CA LYS A 102 -4.74 -32.77 6.08
C LYS A 102 -6.12 -32.51 6.68
N THR A 103 -6.19 -31.52 7.54
CA THR A 103 -7.45 -31.06 8.11
C THR A 103 -7.83 -29.70 7.57
N PHE A 104 -9.01 -29.59 6.99
CA PHE A 104 -9.56 -28.34 6.46
C PHE A 104 -10.74 -27.89 7.31
N THR A 105 -10.74 -26.60 7.69
CA THR A 105 -11.92 -25.94 8.25
C THR A 105 -12.49 -25.01 7.21
N ILE A 106 -13.76 -25.19 6.83
CA ILE A 106 -14.48 -24.41 5.82
C ILE A 106 -15.74 -23.87 6.49
N GLY A 107 -15.73 -22.58 6.83
CA GLY A 107 -16.79 -22.00 7.66
C GLY A 107 -16.86 -22.66 9.04
N ASP A 108 -18.00 -23.28 9.33
CA ASP A 108 -18.28 -24.03 10.56
C ASP A 108 -17.98 -25.53 10.46
N LYS A 109 -17.53 -26.00 9.31
CA LYS A 109 -17.30 -27.43 9.02
C LYS A 109 -15.83 -27.78 9.06
N THR A 110 -15.50 -28.93 9.64
CA THR A 110 -14.14 -29.48 9.67
C THR A 110 -14.12 -30.84 8.96
N PHE A 111 -13.20 -30.99 8.03
CA PHE A 111 -12.98 -32.18 7.23
C PHE A 111 -11.53 -32.67 7.35
N LYS A 112 -11.35 -33.96 7.42
CA LYS A 112 -10.05 -34.59 7.30
C LYS A 112 -9.93 -35.25 5.93
N VAL A 113 -8.87 -34.96 5.20
CA VAL A 113 -8.61 -35.50 3.85
C VAL A 113 -7.38 -36.41 3.93
N LYS A 114 -7.57 -37.66 3.53
CA LYS A 114 -6.50 -38.68 3.49
C LYS A 114 -5.71 -38.63 2.16
N ALA A 115 -4.51 -39.19 2.15
CA ALA A 115 -3.66 -39.27 0.97
C ALA A 115 -4.32 -40.02 -0.21
N ASN A 116 -5.22 -40.94 0.07
CA ASN A 116 -6.00 -41.65 -0.96
C ASN A 116 -7.19 -40.83 -1.52
N GLY A 117 -7.34 -39.57 -1.07
CA GLY A 117 -8.42 -38.69 -1.48
C GLY A 117 -9.74 -38.87 -0.74
N ASP A 118 -9.80 -39.77 0.26
CA ASP A 118 -11.00 -39.92 1.07
C ASP A 118 -11.23 -38.68 1.95
N VAL A 119 -12.45 -38.15 1.91
CA VAL A 119 -12.92 -37.09 2.79
C VAL A 119 -13.59 -37.72 4.01
N CYS A 120 -13.15 -37.35 5.18
CA CYS A 120 -13.58 -37.88 6.45
C CYS A 120 -14.08 -36.78 7.40
N ASP A 121 -14.82 -37.20 8.44
CA ASP A 121 -15.12 -36.36 9.58
C ASP A 121 -13.85 -36.08 10.43
N LYS A 122 -14.00 -35.32 11.50
CA LYS A 122 -12.91 -35.04 12.45
C LYS A 122 -12.29 -36.29 13.08
N ASP A 123 -13.03 -37.36 13.20
CA ASP A 123 -12.65 -38.63 13.81
C ASP A 123 -12.00 -39.62 12.81
N GLY A 124 -11.99 -39.25 11.53
CA GLY A 124 -11.36 -40.02 10.44
C GLY A 124 -12.27 -41.05 9.77
N ASN A 125 -13.58 -40.98 10.01
CA ASN A 125 -14.57 -41.80 9.33
C ASN A 125 -14.94 -41.19 7.99
N LYS A 126 -14.94 -41.99 6.93
CA LYS A 126 -15.26 -41.53 5.57
C LYS A 126 -16.68 -40.99 5.51
N LEU A 127 -16.86 -39.88 4.82
CA LEU A 127 -18.11 -39.16 4.65
C LEU A 127 -18.79 -39.49 3.33
N TYR A 128 -20.11 -39.59 3.40
CA TYR A 128 -21.03 -39.83 2.29
C TYR A 128 -22.19 -38.84 2.34
N VAL A 129 -22.82 -38.60 1.22
CA VAL A 129 -24.08 -37.86 1.15
C VAL A 129 -25.19 -38.76 1.69
N LYS A 130 -25.93 -38.30 2.69
CA LYS A 130 -27.04 -39.06 3.31
C LYS A 130 -28.19 -39.17 2.32
N THR A 131 -28.56 -40.37 1.96
CA THR A 131 -29.74 -40.66 1.16
C THR A 131 -30.87 -41.16 2.07
N ALA A 132 -32.07 -40.63 1.91
CA ALA A 132 -33.24 -41.07 2.67
C ALA A 132 -33.56 -42.53 2.33
N GLY A 133 -34.00 -43.30 3.36
CA GLY A 133 -34.48 -44.63 3.15
C GLY A 133 -35.71 -44.67 2.22
N GLY A 134 -35.75 -45.69 1.33
CA GLY A 134 -36.82 -45.83 0.34
C GLY A 134 -36.59 -45.02 -0.96
N ALA A 135 -35.45 -44.30 -1.10
CA ALA A 135 -35.09 -43.66 -2.35
C ALA A 135 -34.75 -44.67 -3.45
N THR A 136 -34.95 -44.30 -4.71
CA THR A 136 -34.67 -45.18 -5.84
C THR A 136 -33.19 -45.19 -6.22
N ALA A 137 -32.47 -44.09 -5.91
CA ALA A 137 -31.04 -43.91 -6.18
C ALA A 137 -30.38 -43.08 -5.08
N ALA A 138 -29.05 -43.17 -5.00
CA ALA A 138 -28.27 -42.34 -4.08
C ALA A 138 -28.39 -40.85 -4.43
N GLU A 139 -28.46 -40.02 -3.39
CA GLU A 139 -28.42 -38.57 -3.53
C GLU A 139 -27.09 -38.10 -4.08
N ALA A 140 -27.13 -37.13 -4.98
CA ALA A 140 -25.91 -36.42 -5.43
C ALA A 140 -25.47 -35.43 -4.36
N PHE A 141 -24.17 -35.09 -4.37
CA PHE A 141 -23.62 -34.07 -3.48
C PHE A 141 -24.22 -32.69 -3.81
N ASP A 142 -24.62 -32.01 -2.77
CA ASP A 142 -24.95 -30.58 -2.74
C ASP A 142 -24.60 -30.05 -1.35
N THR A 143 -24.20 -28.78 -1.25
CA THR A 143 -23.78 -28.17 0.03
C THR A 143 -24.90 -28.10 1.10
N SER A 144 -26.17 -28.23 0.70
CA SER A 144 -27.32 -28.29 1.58
C SER A 144 -27.65 -29.70 2.10
N LYS A 145 -27.03 -30.73 1.53
CA LYS A 145 -27.27 -32.11 1.90
C LYS A 145 -26.60 -32.47 3.22
N GLU A 146 -27.27 -33.29 4.00
CA GLU A 146 -26.71 -33.89 5.21
C GLU A 146 -25.66 -34.92 4.86
N LEU A 147 -24.55 -34.91 5.59
CA LEU A 147 -23.46 -35.87 5.44
C LEU A 147 -23.61 -36.98 6.52
N THR A 148 -23.19 -38.18 6.18
CA THR A 148 -23.23 -39.34 7.06
C THR A 148 -21.95 -40.17 6.93
N THR A 149 -21.65 -40.98 7.93
CA THR A 149 -20.61 -42.01 7.87
C THR A 149 -21.12 -43.34 7.36
N ASP A 150 -22.44 -43.46 7.14
CA ASP A 150 -23.04 -44.68 6.60
C ASP A 150 -22.75 -44.78 5.11
N SER A 151 -22.08 -45.86 4.72
CA SER A 151 -21.71 -46.09 3.33
C SER A 151 -22.90 -46.59 2.46
N THR A 152 -23.99 -47.00 3.07
CA THR A 152 -25.16 -47.55 2.37
C THR A 152 -26.46 -47.00 2.94
N PHE A 153 -27.55 -47.08 2.18
CA PHE A 153 -28.91 -46.82 2.61
C PHE A 153 -29.85 -47.95 2.13
N LYS A 154 -31.00 -48.12 2.75
CA LYS A 154 -32.06 -49.06 2.28
C LYS A 154 -32.86 -48.38 1.18
N ASN A 155 -32.80 -48.90 -0.04
CA ASN A 155 -33.58 -48.41 -1.17
C ASN A 155 -35.08 -48.82 -1.08
N ASN A 156 -35.87 -48.44 -2.06
CA ASN A 156 -37.31 -48.76 -2.11
C ASN A 156 -37.61 -50.24 -2.20
N ALA A 157 -36.66 -51.09 -2.61
CA ALA A 157 -36.74 -52.52 -2.59
C ALA A 157 -36.20 -53.14 -1.28
N ASN A 158 -35.91 -52.34 -0.26
CA ASN A 158 -35.32 -52.71 1.02
C ASN A 158 -33.93 -53.39 0.88
N THR A 159 -33.20 -53.06 -0.18
CA THR A 159 -31.84 -53.57 -0.48
C THR A 159 -30.80 -52.52 -0.12
N ASP A 160 -29.63 -52.92 0.36
CA ASP A 160 -28.52 -52.01 0.63
C ASP A 160 -27.97 -51.46 -0.69
N THR A 161 -28.01 -50.14 -0.79
CA THR A 161 -27.47 -49.38 -1.92
C THR A 161 -26.43 -48.41 -1.40
N ALA A 162 -25.31 -48.25 -2.13
CA ALA A 162 -24.21 -47.38 -1.73
C ALA A 162 -24.62 -45.89 -1.75
N ASN A 163 -24.29 -45.16 -0.69
CA ASN A 163 -24.34 -43.72 -0.66
C ASN A 163 -23.21 -43.09 -1.52
N THR A 164 -23.46 -41.90 -2.01
CA THR A 164 -22.46 -41.15 -2.77
C THR A 164 -21.32 -40.66 -1.84
N ALA A 165 -20.09 -41.07 -2.11
CA ALA A 165 -18.94 -40.63 -1.34
C ALA A 165 -18.64 -39.14 -1.58
N VAL A 166 -18.31 -38.40 -0.51
CA VAL A 166 -17.84 -37.01 -0.59
C VAL A 166 -16.40 -37.00 -1.10
N THR A 167 -16.11 -36.11 -2.04
CA THR A 167 -14.79 -35.96 -2.65
C THR A 167 -14.16 -34.64 -2.26
N VAL A 168 -12.85 -34.50 -2.46
CA VAL A 168 -12.12 -33.22 -2.27
C VAL A 168 -12.70 -32.11 -3.14
N ALA A 169 -13.15 -32.43 -4.35
CA ALA A 169 -13.82 -31.48 -5.24
C ALA A 169 -15.10 -30.92 -4.60
N ASN A 170 -15.87 -31.76 -3.91
CA ASN A 170 -17.10 -31.34 -3.21
C ASN A 170 -16.81 -30.37 -2.06
N LEU A 171 -15.66 -30.45 -1.39
CA LEU A 171 -15.30 -29.50 -0.35
C LEU A 171 -15.15 -28.07 -0.90
N LYS A 172 -14.70 -27.93 -2.14
CA LYS A 172 -14.56 -26.64 -2.80
C LYS A 172 -15.90 -25.94 -3.06
N ASP A 173 -17.02 -26.70 -3.08
CA ASP A 173 -18.35 -26.13 -3.28
C ASP A 173 -18.88 -25.40 -2.01
N TYR A 174 -18.28 -25.67 -0.84
CA TYR A 174 -18.55 -24.90 0.39
C TYR A 174 -17.84 -23.55 0.43
N VAL A 175 -16.84 -23.34 -0.45
CA VAL A 175 -16.05 -22.09 -0.50
C VAL A 175 -16.83 -21.06 -1.29
N LYS A 176 -17.33 -20.05 -0.59
CA LYS A 176 -18.13 -18.93 -1.14
C LYS A 176 -17.76 -17.65 -0.43
N GLY A 177 -18.14 -16.51 -0.97
CA GLY A 177 -17.93 -15.19 -0.35
C GLY A 177 -18.38 -15.18 1.12
N GLY A 178 -17.56 -14.59 1.97
CA GLY A 178 -17.74 -14.51 3.42
C GLY A 178 -17.30 -15.74 4.21
N VAL A 179 -16.90 -16.85 3.56
CA VAL A 179 -16.47 -18.08 4.22
C VAL A 179 -14.96 -18.00 4.54
N LYS A 180 -14.57 -18.45 5.73
CA LYS A 180 -13.17 -18.69 6.09
C LYS A 180 -12.78 -20.12 5.74
N VAL A 181 -11.61 -20.28 5.11
CA VAL A 181 -11.01 -21.58 4.76
C VAL A 181 -9.65 -21.67 5.43
N SER A 182 -9.39 -22.78 6.13
CA SER A 182 -8.07 -23.00 6.76
C SER A 182 -7.63 -24.43 6.57
N ASP A 183 -6.32 -24.63 6.32
CA ASP A 183 -5.64 -25.92 6.33
C ASP A 183 -4.86 -26.19 7.64
N GLY A 184 -5.09 -25.35 8.66
CA GLY A 184 -4.38 -25.38 9.92
C GLY A 184 -3.08 -24.56 9.94
N THR A 185 -2.51 -24.21 8.79
CA THR A 185 -1.34 -23.36 8.63
C THR A 185 -1.71 -22.00 8.05
N THR A 186 -2.48 -22.03 6.96
CA THR A 186 -2.97 -20.85 6.24
C THR A 186 -4.46 -20.69 6.49
N THR A 187 -4.90 -19.47 6.73
CA THR A 187 -6.33 -19.12 6.81
C THR A 187 -6.64 -18.05 5.78
N MET A 188 -7.66 -18.27 4.98
CA MET A 188 -8.13 -17.35 3.96
C MET A 188 -9.58 -16.96 4.22
N THR A 189 -9.87 -15.65 4.14
CA THR A 189 -11.24 -15.13 4.18
C THR A 189 -11.67 -14.78 2.76
N VAL A 190 -12.68 -15.47 2.25
CA VAL A 190 -13.14 -15.31 0.87
C VAL A 190 -13.96 -14.04 0.74
N LEU A 191 -13.59 -13.17 -0.20
CA LEU A 191 -14.37 -11.97 -0.53
C LEU A 191 -15.63 -12.32 -1.33
N THR A 192 -16.68 -11.55 -1.09
CA THR A 192 -17.79 -11.42 -2.03
C THR A 192 -17.49 -10.21 -2.91
N ASP A 193 -17.01 -10.44 -4.13
CA ASP A 193 -16.53 -9.39 -5.05
C ASP A 193 -17.13 -9.65 -6.44
N ALA A 194 -18.43 -9.40 -6.55
CA ALA A 194 -19.21 -9.57 -7.78
C ALA A 194 -19.61 -8.23 -8.41
N LYS A 195 -19.45 -7.13 -7.68
CA LYS A 195 -19.84 -5.78 -8.08
C LYS A 195 -18.67 -4.83 -7.92
N ASP A 196 -18.61 -3.85 -8.80
CA ASP A 196 -17.67 -2.73 -8.65
C ASP A 196 -18.21 -1.65 -7.69
N ALA A 197 -17.41 -0.63 -7.43
CA ALA A 197 -17.77 0.48 -6.54
C ALA A 197 -19.03 1.26 -6.97
N SER A 198 -19.49 1.12 -8.22
CA SER A 198 -20.75 1.70 -8.71
C SER A 198 -21.95 0.79 -8.52
N GLY A 199 -21.73 -0.45 -8.09
CA GLY A 199 -22.74 -1.50 -7.96
C GLY A 199 -23.04 -2.25 -9.27
N ALA A 200 -22.28 -2.00 -10.33
CA ALA A 200 -22.35 -2.75 -11.58
C ALA A 200 -21.63 -4.10 -11.46
N ALA A 201 -21.96 -5.05 -12.32
CA ALA A 201 -21.30 -6.35 -12.34
C ALA A 201 -19.81 -6.20 -12.71
N GLY A 202 -18.91 -6.69 -11.87
CA GLY A 202 -17.47 -6.64 -12.06
C GLY A 202 -16.71 -6.63 -10.74
N ALA A 203 -15.61 -7.39 -10.66
CA ALA A 203 -14.76 -7.42 -9.48
C ALA A 203 -13.87 -6.16 -9.43
N ASP A 204 -13.80 -5.50 -8.27
CA ASP A 204 -12.93 -4.34 -8.04
C ASP A 204 -11.91 -4.55 -6.90
N GLY A 205 -11.91 -5.74 -6.31
CA GLY A 205 -11.02 -6.15 -5.22
C GLY A 205 -11.47 -5.68 -3.85
N VAL A 206 -12.72 -5.23 -3.72
CA VAL A 206 -13.34 -4.82 -2.45
C VAL A 206 -14.51 -5.75 -2.18
N ASP A 207 -14.70 -6.17 -0.93
CA ASP A 207 -15.85 -6.98 -0.55
C ASP A 207 -17.16 -6.19 -0.66
N ASP A 208 -18.15 -6.74 -1.36
CA ASP A 208 -19.47 -6.12 -1.60
C ASP A 208 -20.24 -5.84 -0.32
N ASN A 209 -19.99 -6.60 0.75
CA ASN A 209 -20.70 -6.52 2.02
C ASN A 209 -19.91 -5.75 3.09
N ASP A 210 -18.56 -5.76 2.99
CA ASP A 210 -17.68 -5.08 3.93
C ASP A 210 -16.52 -4.40 3.21
N THR A 211 -16.67 -3.13 2.89
CA THR A 211 -15.65 -2.33 2.19
C THR A 211 -14.33 -2.14 2.94
N SER A 212 -14.20 -2.66 4.15
CA SER A 212 -12.95 -2.73 4.89
C SER A 212 -12.14 -4.01 4.59
N VAL A 213 -12.74 -4.97 3.87
CA VAL A 213 -12.07 -6.19 3.42
C VAL A 213 -11.74 -6.04 1.93
N ILE A 214 -10.46 -6.18 1.58
CA ILE A 214 -9.97 -5.96 0.21
C ILE A 214 -8.96 -7.03 -0.18
N THR A 215 -8.79 -7.24 -1.49
CA THR A 215 -7.72 -8.11 -1.99
C THR A 215 -6.35 -7.45 -1.79
N LYS A 216 -5.30 -8.27 -1.74
CA LYS A 216 -3.91 -7.82 -1.73
C LYS A 216 -3.59 -6.88 -2.91
N GLN A 217 -4.09 -7.20 -4.10
CA GLN A 217 -3.90 -6.38 -5.29
C GLN A 217 -4.61 -5.03 -5.18
N LYS A 218 -5.78 -4.98 -4.56
CA LYS A 218 -6.47 -3.71 -4.27
C LYS A 218 -5.70 -2.87 -3.25
N ALA A 219 -5.14 -3.50 -2.24
CA ALA A 219 -4.28 -2.81 -1.28
C ALA A 219 -3.07 -2.16 -1.97
N TYR A 220 -2.44 -2.84 -2.92
CA TYR A 220 -1.33 -2.27 -3.70
C TYR A 220 -1.77 -1.11 -4.59
N GLU A 221 -2.93 -1.21 -5.25
CA GLU A 221 -3.49 -0.08 -6.02
C GLU A 221 -3.70 1.16 -5.13
N LEU A 222 -4.32 0.98 -3.97
CA LEU A 222 -4.58 2.06 -3.02
C LEU A 222 -3.27 2.63 -2.46
N ALA A 223 -2.32 1.77 -2.08
CA ALA A 223 -1.01 2.20 -1.61
C ALA A 223 -0.26 3.04 -2.64
N GLY A 224 -0.28 2.64 -3.92
CA GLY A 224 0.32 3.41 -5.00
C GLY A 224 -0.31 4.80 -5.17
N LYS A 225 -1.63 4.91 -5.01
CA LYS A 225 -2.34 6.20 -5.03
C LYS A 225 -1.95 7.10 -3.87
N GLU A 226 -1.79 6.55 -2.66
CA GLU A 226 -1.34 7.32 -1.50
C GLU A 226 0.14 7.74 -1.63
N LEU A 227 1.01 6.87 -2.17
CA LEU A 227 2.39 7.23 -2.50
C LEU A 227 2.43 8.41 -3.48
N LEU A 228 1.58 8.41 -4.51
CA LEU A 228 1.48 9.52 -5.45
C LEU A 228 1.04 10.81 -4.73
N ALA A 229 -0.01 10.74 -3.92
CA ALA A 229 -0.52 11.90 -3.18
C ALA A 229 0.55 12.51 -2.26
N ALA A 230 1.33 11.67 -1.56
CA ALA A 230 2.40 12.14 -0.69
C ALA A 230 3.56 12.77 -1.47
N ASN A 231 3.89 12.24 -2.65
CA ASN A 231 5.03 12.69 -3.45
C ASN A 231 4.69 13.84 -4.43
N GLN A 232 3.42 14.21 -4.57
CA GLN A 232 2.99 15.39 -5.31
C GLN A 232 3.12 16.71 -4.53
N ILE A 233 3.35 16.64 -3.21
CA ILE A 233 3.51 17.85 -2.40
C ILE A 233 4.79 18.58 -2.81
N GLY A 234 4.68 19.89 -3.05
CA GLY A 234 5.79 20.72 -3.50
C GLY A 234 6.16 20.55 -4.98
N ASP A 235 5.50 19.66 -5.72
CA ASP A 235 5.71 19.47 -7.15
C ASP A 235 5.02 20.60 -7.94
N THR A 236 5.79 21.58 -8.38
CA THR A 236 5.30 22.70 -9.19
C THR A 236 5.39 22.42 -10.68
N GLU A 237 6.10 21.36 -11.09
CA GLU A 237 6.34 21.01 -12.49
C GLU A 237 5.46 19.87 -13.00
N GLY A 238 4.68 19.22 -12.12
CA GLY A 238 3.86 18.04 -12.48
C GLY A 238 4.70 16.81 -12.80
N HIS A 239 5.88 16.68 -12.20
CA HIS A 239 6.83 15.60 -12.46
C HIS A 239 6.55 14.35 -11.64
N ALA A 240 5.91 14.51 -10.47
CA ALA A 240 5.62 13.40 -9.56
C ALA A 240 4.74 12.34 -10.22
N SER A 241 5.19 11.10 -10.17
CA SER A 241 4.43 9.95 -10.66
C SER A 241 4.79 8.69 -9.88
N VAL A 242 3.85 7.75 -9.80
CA VAL A 242 4.05 6.44 -9.19
C VAL A 242 3.55 5.38 -10.14
N THR A 243 4.37 4.38 -10.38
CA THR A 243 4.04 3.18 -11.17
C THR A 243 4.36 1.93 -10.34
N ASN A 244 3.89 0.78 -10.78
CA ASN A 244 4.42 -0.49 -10.27
C ASN A 244 5.92 -0.61 -10.58
N GLY A 245 6.64 -1.44 -9.84
CA GLY A 245 8.08 -1.62 -9.99
C GLY A 245 8.55 -2.03 -11.39
N ASP A 246 7.67 -2.66 -12.18
CA ASP A 246 7.90 -3.03 -13.57
C ASP A 246 7.58 -1.89 -14.57
N GLY A 247 7.16 -0.73 -14.08
CA GLY A 247 6.79 0.42 -14.89
C GLY A 247 5.34 0.44 -15.38
N THR A 248 4.53 -0.55 -15.02
CA THR A 248 3.10 -0.56 -15.37
C THR A 248 2.32 0.43 -14.51
N GLY A 249 1.18 0.91 -15.02
CA GLY A 249 0.30 1.83 -14.30
C GLY A 249 -0.35 1.17 -13.07
N LEU A 250 -0.76 2.03 -12.12
CA LEU A 250 -1.50 1.60 -10.93
C LEU A 250 -2.93 1.21 -11.32
N ALA A 251 -3.17 -0.07 -11.48
CA ALA A 251 -4.49 -0.61 -11.77
C ALA A 251 -4.79 -1.80 -10.87
N PHE A 252 -6.07 -2.07 -10.65
CA PHE A 252 -6.50 -3.27 -9.95
C PHE A 252 -5.90 -4.52 -10.63
N ASN A 253 -5.36 -5.43 -9.84
CA ASN A 253 -4.66 -6.65 -10.24
C ASN A 253 -3.28 -6.48 -10.92
N ALA A 254 -2.75 -5.27 -11.10
CA ALA A 254 -1.45 -5.06 -11.74
C ALA A 254 -0.27 -5.05 -10.76
N GLY A 255 -0.49 -4.68 -9.48
CA GLY A 255 0.56 -4.46 -8.50
C GLY A 255 1.09 -5.73 -7.83
N ASN A 256 2.36 -5.70 -7.48
CA ASN A 256 3.06 -6.75 -6.69
C ASN A 256 3.65 -6.23 -5.38
N GLY A 257 3.32 -4.99 -4.98
CA GLY A 257 3.80 -4.36 -3.75
C GLY A 257 5.13 -3.62 -3.87
N THR A 258 5.74 -3.59 -5.06
CA THR A 258 6.91 -2.76 -5.36
C THR A 258 6.50 -1.61 -6.26
N PHE A 259 6.95 -0.39 -5.94
CA PHE A 259 6.59 0.84 -6.64
C PHE A 259 7.83 1.61 -7.05
N LYS A 260 7.77 2.20 -8.24
CA LYS A 260 8.73 3.21 -8.69
C LYS A 260 8.10 4.59 -8.53
N ILE A 261 8.78 5.48 -7.83
CA ILE A 261 8.37 6.85 -7.56
C ILE A 261 9.29 7.78 -8.35
N ASN A 262 8.73 8.63 -9.21
CA ASN A 262 9.41 9.84 -9.65
C ASN A 262 9.01 10.94 -8.67
N VAL A 263 10.00 11.58 -8.03
CA VAL A 263 9.72 12.60 -7.02
C VAL A 263 9.23 13.89 -7.66
N GLY A 264 8.52 14.71 -6.90
CA GLY A 264 8.12 16.04 -7.33
C GLY A 264 9.32 16.94 -7.62
N GLN A 265 9.14 17.89 -8.50
CA GLN A 265 10.17 18.87 -8.89
C GLN A 265 9.63 20.29 -8.78
N ALA A 266 10.53 21.22 -8.50
CA ALA A 266 10.26 22.65 -8.58
C ALA A 266 11.39 23.36 -9.34
N LYS A 267 11.03 24.38 -10.15
CA LYS A 267 11.98 25.34 -10.71
C LYS A 267 12.13 26.50 -9.74
N VAL A 268 13.36 26.80 -9.40
CA VAL A 268 13.72 27.84 -8.43
C VAL A 268 14.91 28.64 -8.93
N ALA A 269 15.12 29.84 -8.41
CA ALA A 269 16.28 30.66 -8.72
C ALA A 269 17.57 29.90 -8.38
N ASN A 270 18.64 30.19 -9.12
CA ASN A 270 19.95 29.65 -8.85
C ASN A 270 20.45 30.02 -7.44
N THR A 271 21.39 29.24 -6.91
CA THR A 271 22.06 29.51 -5.64
C THR A 271 22.80 30.86 -5.74
N LEU A 272 22.57 31.77 -4.79
CA LEU A 272 23.36 32.98 -4.63
C LEU A 272 24.74 32.56 -4.11
N SER A 273 25.78 32.89 -4.85
CA SER A 273 27.16 32.59 -4.46
C SER A 273 28.02 33.86 -4.51
N PHE A 274 28.68 34.17 -3.41
CA PHE A 274 29.64 35.28 -3.35
C PHE A 274 30.81 34.91 -2.48
N SER A 275 31.96 35.59 -2.74
CA SER A 275 33.21 35.35 -2.04
C SER A 275 33.57 36.52 -1.16
N LEU A 276 33.84 36.23 0.11
CA LEU A 276 34.37 37.17 1.07
C LEU A 276 35.91 37.09 1.09
N HIS A 277 36.60 38.22 0.90
CA HIS A 277 38.06 38.27 1.01
C HIS A 277 38.45 38.27 2.49
N VAL A 278 39.35 37.37 2.89
CA VAL A 278 39.85 37.22 4.27
C VAL A 278 41.37 37.29 4.24
N GLY A 279 41.98 38.13 5.10
CA GLY A 279 43.42 38.28 5.18
C GLY A 279 43.95 39.57 4.55
N ALA A 280 45.24 39.85 4.75
CA ALA A 280 45.88 41.11 4.38
C ALA A 280 46.42 41.15 2.95
N ASP A 281 46.58 39.98 2.31
CA ASP A 281 47.21 39.88 0.99
C ASP A 281 46.16 39.71 -0.11
N ALA A 282 46.43 40.28 -1.28
CA ALA A 282 45.55 40.22 -2.45
C ALA A 282 45.60 38.86 -3.18
N ASP A 283 45.88 37.78 -2.46
CA ASP A 283 45.90 36.43 -3.00
C ASP A 283 44.46 35.89 -3.25
N MET A 284 44.23 35.33 -4.42
CA MET A 284 42.95 34.75 -4.80
C MET A 284 42.54 33.54 -3.95
N THR A 285 43.52 32.95 -3.23
CA THR A 285 43.26 31.84 -2.30
C THR A 285 42.69 32.31 -0.96
N ASN A 286 42.79 33.60 -0.64
CA ASN A 286 42.29 34.19 0.60
C ASN A 286 40.81 34.57 0.47
N LYS A 287 39.97 33.65 0.03
CA LYS A 287 38.50 33.84 -0.10
C LYS A 287 37.70 32.74 0.57
N ILE A 288 36.64 33.14 1.23
CA ILE A 288 35.59 32.21 1.72
C ILE A 288 34.39 32.40 0.84
N THR A 289 33.96 31.35 0.15
CA THR A 289 32.72 31.35 -0.63
C THR A 289 31.53 31.07 0.27
N VAL A 290 30.50 31.85 0.07
CA VAL A 290 29.20 31.71 0.75
C VAL A 290 28.17 31.39 -0.30
N ASP A 291 27.48 30.26 -0.11
CA ASP A 291 26.38 29.80 -0.97
C ASP A 291 25.08 29.85 -0.19
N ILE A 292 24.08 30.53 -0.74
CA ILE A 292 22.75 30.64 -0.14
C ILE A 292 21.71 30.24 -1.18
N ASP A 293 21.00 29.15 -0.93
CA ASP A 293 19.86 28.75 -1.75
C ASP A 293 18.68 29.68 -1.51
N THR A 294 17.82 29.84 -2.51
CA THR A 294 16.55 30.55 -2.29
C THR A 294 15.73 29.87 -1.19
N MET A 295 15.15 30.68 -0.30
CA MET A 295 14.34 30.18 0.82
C MET A 295 12.83 30.37 0.59
N ASN A 296 12.40 30.44 -0.66
CA ASN A 296 11.00 30.52 -1.02
C ASN A 296 10.26 29.18 -0.81
N SER A 297 8.94 29.22 -0.77
CA SER A 297 8.08 28.07 -0.55
C SER A 297 8.29 26.96 -1.58
N ALA A 298 8.63 27.28 -2.83
CA ALA A 298 8.91 26.32 -3.89
C ALA A 298 10.17 25.49 -3.60
N ASN A 299 11.31 26.15 -3.26
CA ASN A 299 12.54 25.45 -2.91
C ASN A 299 12.38 24.66 -1.60
N LEU A 300 11.60 25.17 -0.67
CA LEU A 300 11.32 24.47 0.59
C LEU A 300 10.37 23.27 0.40
N GLY A 301 9.73 23.12 -0.76
CA GLY A 301 8.84 21.99 -1.06
C GLY A 301 7.46 22.08 -0.40
N ILE A 302 7.03 23.29 -0.02
CA ILE A 302 5.75 23.55 0.67
C ILE A 302 4.79 24.42 -0.15
N LYS A 303 5.16 24.81 -1.37
CA LYS A 303 4.30 25.58 -2.25
C LYS A 303 3.08 24.75 -2.64
N GLY A 304 1.89 25.32 -2.48
CA GLY A 304 0.64 24.62 -2.79
C GLY A 304 0.25 23.51 -1.82
N LEU A 305 0.83 23.52 -0.59
CA LEU A 305 0.51 22.54 0.44
C LEU A 305 -1.00 22.56 0.75
N ASN A 306 -1.63 21.40 0.66
CA ASN A 306 -3.06 21.24 0.90
C ASN A 306 -3.32 20.23 2.03
N VAL A 307 -4.17 20.60 2.98
CA VAL A 307 -4.58 19.78 4.12
C VAL A 307 -6.09 19.51 4.14
N THR A 308 -6.78 19.76 3.01
CA THR A 308 -8.24 19.70 2.93
C THR A 308 -8.72 18.40 2.27
N ASP A 309 -8.43 17.28 2.86
CA ASP A 309 -9.02 16.01 2.48
C ASP A 309 -10.11 15.55 3.46
N LYS A 310 -10.76 14.41 3.17
CA LYS A 310 -11.85 13.86 3.99
C LYS A 310 -11.35 12.89 5.07
N ASN A 311 -10.14 12.37 4.96
CA ASN A 311 -9.58 11.31 5.82
C ASN A 311 -8.36 11.74 6.62
N GLY A 312 -7.84 12.98 6.43
CA GLY A 312 -6.72 13.52 7.17
C GLY A 312 -5.34 13.06 6.65
N SER A 313 -5.27 12.28 5.58
CA SER A 313 -3.99 11.83 5.01
C SER A 313 -3.18 12.99 4.43
N ALA A 314 -3.82 13.94 3.77
CA ALA A 314 -3.15 15.13 3.24
C ALA A 314 -2.47 15.96 4.36
N ALA A 315 -3.10 16.08 5.53
CA ALA A 315 -2.49 16.74 6.68
C ALA A 315 -1.27 15.96 7.20
N THR A 316 -1.32 14.64 7.19
CA THR A 316 -0.20 13.77 7.59
C THR A 316 0.97 13.94 6.63
N TYR A 317 0.74 13.89 5.31
CA TYR A 317 1.79 14.09 4.31
C TYR A 317 2.36 15.51 4.33
N ALA A 318 1.53 16.52 4.66
CA ALA A 318 1.98 17.89 4.85
C ALA A 318 3.00 18.03 5.99
N ILE A 319 2.87 17.24 7.07
CA ILE A 319 3.84 17.22 8.18
C ILE A 319 5.22 16.79 7.68
N ASP A 320 5.31 15.78 6.82
CA ASP A 320 6.59 15.32 6.26
C ASP A 320 7.23 16.41 5.39
N ALA A 321 6.45 17.06 4.53
CA ALA A 321 6.92 18.18 3.70
C ALA A 321 7.41 19.37 4.54
N ILE A 322 6.70 19.72 5.61
CA ILE A 322 7.10 20.77 6.54
C ILE A 322 8.39 20.39 7.29
N SER A 323 8.52 19.15 7.72
CA SER A 323 9.73 18.63 8.35
C SER A 323 10.94 18.74 7.43
N ASP A 324 10.79 18.41 6.15
CA ASP A 324 11.82 18.58 5.13
C ASP A 324 12.20 20.06 4.94
N ALA A 325 11.22 20.95 4.89
CA ALA A 325 11.45 22.38 4.78
C ALA A 325 12.26 22.91 5.98
N ILE A 326 11.90 22.49 7.19
CA ILE A 326 12.64 22.84 8.42
C ILE A 326 14.08 22.32 8.34
N SER A 327 14.29 21.11 7.84
CA SER A 327 15.62 20.51 7.66
C SER A 327 16.47 21.30 6.67
N LYS A 328 15.91 21.75 5.54
CA LYS A 328 16.59 22.61 4.57
C LYS A 328 17.02 23.93 5.18
N VAL A 329 16.13 24.63 5.90
CA VAL A 329 16.46 25.88 6.60
C VAL A 329 17.54 25.65 7.65
N SER A 330 17.47 24.58 8.42
CA SER A 330 18.45 24.25 9.45
C SER A 330 19.82 23.95 8.85
N SER A 331 19.88 23.25 7.72
CA SER A 331 21.13 22.98 6.97
C SER A 331 21.76 24.27 6.45
N GLN A 332 20.98 25.17 5.88
CA GLN A 332 21.47 26.47 5.41
C GLN A 332 21.99 27.33 6.58
N ARG A 333 21.30 27.35 7.71
CA ARG A 333 21.75 28.05 8.92
C ARG A 333 23.08 27.47 9.44
N SER A 334 23.23 26.16 9.45
CA SER A 334 24.45 25.49 9.88
C SER A 334 25.63 25.82 8.95
N ALA A 335 25.41 25.86 7.63
CA ALA A 335 26.41 26.26 6.65
C ALA A 335 26.88 27.71 6.87
N LEU A 336 25.94 28.63 7.09
CA LEU A 336 26.26 30.04 7.39
C LEU A 336 27.00 30.18 8.72
N GLY A 337 26.63 29.44 9.76
CA GLY A 337 27.32 29.39 11.04
C GLY A 337 28.77 28.92 10.93
N ALA A 338 29.03 27.93 10.06
CA ALA A 338 30.39 27.47 9.79
C ALA A 338 31.23 28.54 9.10
N VAL A 339 30.64 29.31 8.17
CA VAL A 339 31.29 30.47 7.54
C VAL A 339 31.61 31.56 8.57
N GLN A 340 30.64 31.88 9.44
CA GLN A 340 30.83 32.86 10.52
C GLN A 340 32.01 32.48 11.42
N ASN A 341 32.07 31.23 11.89
CA ASN A 341 33.20 30.77 12.71
C ASN A 341 34.54 30.90 11.99
N ARG A 342 34.60 30.64 10.68
CA ARG A 342 35.84 30.82 9.88
C ARG A 342 36.24 32.28 9.67
N LEU A 343 35.30 33.20 9.76
CA LEU A 343 35.57 34.64 9.68
C LEU A 343 36.01 35.23 11.01
N GLU A 344 35.65 34.60 12.14
CA GLU A 344 36.01 35.06 13.49
C GLU A 344 37.39 34.57 13.95
N HIS A 345 37.95 33.55 13.30
CA HIS A 345 39.27 32.97 13.57
C HIS A 345 40.25 33.25 12.44
#